data_aac20f0f11be644b78932e7a067f1262
#
_entry.id   aac20f0f11be644b78932e7a067f1262
#
_cell.length_a   1.000
_cell.length_b   1.000
_cell.length_c   1.000
_cell.angle_alpha   90.00
_cell.angle_beta   90.00
_cell.angle_gamma   90.00
#
_symmetry.space_group_name_H-M   'P 1'
#
loop_
_entity.id
_entity.type
_entity.pdbx_description
1 polymer ?
#
loop_
_entity_poly.entity_id
_entity_poly.type
_entity_poly.pdbx_seq_one_letter_code
_entity_poly.pdbx_strand_id
1 'polypeptide(L)'
;ELTPAQIKNYHKMSDKIKILDRSGLILDIFLKRARTKEASTQVNLAYFEYLLPRLTRQWTHLERQMGGIGTRAGMGETQIEIDRRLIRNRITRLKKELNRIEEERKVQSSRRISEFRVSLVGYTNAGKSTLFNALTGTDVYVKDELFATLDTTVRRLNLDVSHEILISDTV
;
A
#
# COMPACT_ATOMS: atom_id res chain seq x y z
N GLU A 1 -15.79 7.85 9.15
CA GLU A 1 -15.19 8.27 7.86
C GLU A 1 -15.83 9.57 7.38
N LEU A 2 -15.03 10.47 6.78
CA LEU A 2 -15.55 11.71 6.21
C LEU A 2 -16.09 11.45 4.81
N THR A 3 -17.26 11.98 4.52
CA THR A 3 -17.78 11.95 3.15
C THR A 3 -17.04 12.96 2.26
N PRO A 4 -17.01 12.76 0.93
CA PRO A 4 -16.39 13.74 0.01
C PRO A 4 -16.95 15.16 0.16
N ALA A 5 -18.25 15.29 0.48
CA ALA A 5 -18.89 16.58 0.71
C ALA A 5 -18.36 17.27 1.99
N GLN A 6 -18.16 16.51 3.07
CA GLN A 6 -17.58 17.03 4.32
C GLN A 6 -16.15 17.49 4.12
N ILE A 7 -15.31 16.67 3.45
CA ILE A 7 -13.94 17.03 3.10
C ILE A 7 -13.91 18.34 2.31
N LYS A 8 -14.80 18.47 1.31
CA LYS A 8 -14.94 19.69 0.52
C LYS A 8 -15.29 20.92 1.38
N ASN A 9 -16.18 20.77 2.35
CA ASN A 9 -16.56 21.87 3.22
C ASN A 9 -15.42 22.31 4.14
N TYR A 10 -14.65 21.36 4.68
CA TYR A 10 -13.46 21.68 5.46
C TYR A 10 -12.37 22.38 4.63
N HIS A 11 -12.13 21.96 3.39
CA HIS A 11 -11.18 22.63 2.48
C HIS A 11 -11.55 24.09 2.20
N LYS A 12 -12.85 24.43 2.21
CA LYS A 12 -13.29 25.84 2.08
C LYS A 12 -12.85 26.72 3.27
N MET A 13 -12.62 26.11 4.44
CA MET A 13 -12.22 26.83 5.65
C MET A 13 -10.70 27.12 5.67
N SER A 14 -9.90 26.29 5.00
CA SER A 14 -8.45 26.49 4.89
C SER A 14 -7.86 25.68 3.73
N ASP A 15 -7.29 26.38 2.75
CA ASP A 15 -6.58 25.76 1.62
C ASP A 15 -5.16 25.27 2.02
N LYS A 16 -4.67 25.66 3.18
CA LYS A 16 -3.31 25.32 3.65
C LYS A 16 -3.21 23.99 4.38
N ILE A 17 -4.33 23.42 4.81
CA ILE A 17 -4.38 22.22 5.65
C ILE A 17 -4.81 21.02 4.80
N LYS A 18 -4.01 19.95 4.80
CA LYS A 18 -4.38 18.67 4.18
C LYS A 18 -5.42 17.97 5.08
N ILE A 19 -6.62 17.80 4.58
CA ILE A 19 -7.70 17.14 5.29
C ILE A 19 -7.79 15.70 4.80
N LEU A 20 -7.68 14.75 5.71
CA LEU A 20 -7.75 13.32 5.44
C LEU A 20 -8.79 12.69 6.37
N ASP A 21 -9.51 11.70 5.86
CA ASP A 21 -10.24 10.79 6.71
C ASP A 21 -9.30 9.68 7.24
N ARG A 22 -9.83 8.79 8.09
CA ARG A 22 -9.05 7.69 8.65
C ARG A 22 -8.40 6.82 7.58
N SER A 23 -9.15 6.43 6.54
CA SER A 23 -8.65 5.60 5.45
C SER A 23 -7.56 6.30 4.66
N GLY A 24 -7.74 7.58 4.35
CA GLY A 24 -6.75 8.41 3.68
C GLY A 24 -5.46 8.55 4.49
N LEU A 25 -5.57 8.70 5.83
CA LEU A 25 -4.40 8.77 6.71
C LEU A 25 -3.63 7.45 6.74
N ILE A 26 -4.33 6.32 6.86
CA ILE A 26 -3.70 4.99 6.83
C ILE A 26 -2.96 4.77 5.51
N LEU A 27 -3.59 5.10 4.39
CA LEU A 27 -2.97 4.99 3.07
C LEU A 27 -1.74 5.90 2.92
N ASP A 28 -1.79 7.12 3.45
CA ASP A 28 -0.64 8.06 3.45
C ASP A 28 0.55 7.49 4.27
N ILE A 29 0.27 6.86 5.41
CA ILE A 29 1.29 6.16 6.21
C ILE A 29 1.88 5.00 5.41
N PHE A 30 1.05 4.18 4.77
CA PHE A 30 1.50 3.04 3.99
C PHE A 30 2.34 3.46 2.77
N LEU A 31 1.93 4.51 2.05
CA LEU A 31 2.72 5.07 0.94
C LEU A 31 4.13 5.47 1.35
N LYS A 32 4.29 6.02 2.56
CA LYS A 32 5.60 6.40 3.11
C LYS A 32 6.45 5.22 3.57
N ARG A 33 5.81 4.10 3.94
CA ARG A 33 6.48 2.94 4.54
C ARG A 33 6.72 1.80 3.58
N ALA A 34 6.02 1.74 2.46
CA ALA A 34 6.20 0.72 1.44
C ALA A 34 7.60 0.79 0.83
N ARG A 35 8.43 -0.23 1.07
CA ARG A 35 9.82 -0.30 0.59
C ARG A 35 9.97 -1.24 -0.59
N THR A 36 9.20 -2.33 -0.62
CA THR A 36 9.22 -3.26 -1.73
C THR A 36 8.37 -2.76 -2.88
N LYS A 37 8.71 -3.21 -4.09
CA LYS A 37 7.94 -2.90 -5.30
C LYS A 37 6.50 -3.40 -5.19
N GLU A 38 6.31 -4.58 -4.61
CA GLU A 38 4.99 -5.17 -4.41
C GLU A 38 4.14 -4.33 -3.47
N ALA A 39 4.62 -4.09 -2.23
CA ALA A 39 3.90 -3.26 -1.26
C ALA A 39 3.60 -1.87 -1.81
N SER A 40 4.57 -1.23 -2.47
CA SER A 40 4.37 0.07 -3.11
C SER A 40 3.27 0.02 -4.17
N THR A 41 3.23 -1.03 -5.01
CA THR A 41 2.22 -1.20 -6.05
C THR A 41 0.84 -1.47 -5.44
N GLN A 42 0.74 -2.30 -4.40
CA GLN A 42 -0.51 -2.58 -3.68
C GLN A 42 -1.08 -1.32 -3.02
N VAL A 43 -0.23 -0.57 -2.30
CA VAL A 43 -0.66 0.65 -1.61
C VAL A 43 -1.07 1.72 -2.61
N ASN A 44 -0.33 1.89 -3.71
CA ASN A 44 -0.71 2.82 -4.78
C ASN A 44 -2.05 2.43 -5.41
N LEU A 45 -2.30 1.13 -5.64
CA LEU A 45 -3.58 0.65 -6.15
C LEU A 45 -4.72 1.02 -5.19
N ALA A 46 -4.58 0.67 -3.90
CA ALA A 46 -5.58 1.01 -2.88
C ALA A 46 -5.81 2.52 -2.77
N TYR A 47 -4.76 3.33 -2.88
CA TYR A 47 -4.85 4.78 -2.88
C TYR A 47 -5.65 5.33 -4.07
N PHE A 48 -5.40 4.84 -5.29
CA PHE A 48 -6.16 5.30 -6.46
C PHE A 48 -7.61 4.80 -6.45
N GLU A 49 -7.87 3.59 -5.94
CA GLU A 49 -9.24 3.09 -5.73
C GLU A 49 -10.00 3.91 -4.67
N TYR A 50 -9.33 4.33 -3.61
CA TYR A 50 -9.87 5.24 -2.60
C TYR A 50 -10.15 6.64 -3.18
N LEU A 51 -9.28 7.16 -4.05
CA LEU A 51 -9.44 8.48 -4.66
C LEU A 51 -10.56 8.55 -5.70
N LEU A 52 -10.71 7.50 -6.52
CA LEU A 52 -11.62 7.50 -7.67
C LEU A 52 -13.05 7.97 -7.35
N PRO A 53 -13.74 7.46 -6.30
CA PRO A 53 -15.07 7.93 -5.92
C PRO A 53 -15.06 9.33 -5.28
N ARG A 54 -13.90 9.80 -4.80
CA ARG A 54 -13.71 11.07 -4.10
C ARG A 54 -13.28 12.22 -5.01
N LEU A 55 -13.08 11.95 -6.31
CA LEU A 55 -12.79 12.98 -7.30
C LEU A 55 -13.95 13.96 -7.42
N THR A 56 -13.72 15.17 -6.97
CA THR A 56 -14.60 16.31 -7.11
C THR A 56 -13.84 17.45 -7.78
N ARG A 57 -14.54 18.43 -8.34
CA ARG A 57 -13.97 19.58 -9.09
C ARG A 57 -12.88 20.40 -8.37
N GLN A 58 -12.57 20.08 -7.11
CA GLN A 58 -11.60 20.85 -6.31
C GLN A 58 -10.22 20.19 -6.14
N TRP A 59 -9.98 19.05 -6.79
CA TRP A 59 -8.69 18.35 -6.66
C TRP A 59 -7.66 18.83 -7.71
N THR A 60 -7.42 20.14 -7.76
CA THR A 60 -6.36 20.75 -8.59
C THR A 60 -4.95 20.32 -8.17
N HIS A 61 -4.79 19.70 -6.98
CA HIS A 61 -3.49 19.24 -6.49
C HIS A 61 -3.02 17.91 -7.11
N LEU A 62 -3.90 17.14 -7.76
CA LEU A 62 -3.51 15.88 -8.45
C LEU A 62 -2.58 16.15 -9.63
N GLU A 63 -2.73 17.26 -10.31
CA GLU A 63 -1.85 17.66 -11.42
C GLU A 63 -0.38 17.79 -11.00
N ARG A 64 -0.11 18.26 -9.77
CA ARG A 64 1.25 18.42 -9.26
C ARG A 64 1.91 17.09 -8.87
N GLN A 65 1.14 16.10 -8.40
CA GLN A 65 1.67 14.79 -8.02
C GLN A 65 1.85 13.84 -9.21
N MET A 66 1.07 14.01 -10.28
CA MET A 66 1.13 13.12 -11.45
C MET A 66 2.09 13.62 -12.54
N GLY A 67 2.87 14.68 -12.29
CA GLY A 67 3.87 15.20 -13.24
C GLY A 67 3.23 15.67 -14.54
N GLY A 68 2.66 16.87 -14.54
CA GLY A 68 2.37 17.74 -15.67
C GLY A 68 2.07 17.05 -17.02
N ILE A 69 1.05 16.22 -17.11
CA ILE A 69 0.58 15.76 -18.42
C ILE A 69 -0.29 16.87 -18.99
N GLY A 70 0.31 17.62 -19.92
CA GLY A 70 -0.29 18.77 -20.57
C GLY A 70 -1.66 18.47 -21.15
N THR A 71 -2.60 19.31 -20.77
CA THR A 71 -3.97 19.38 -21.22
C THR A 71 -4.06 19.61 -22.73
N ARG A 72 -4.41 18.59 -23.48
CA ARG A 72 -5.16 18.76 -24.71
C ARG A 72 -6.46 17.96 -24.58
N ALA A 73 -7.41 18.52 -23.83
CA ALA A 73 -8.79 18.06 -23.83
C ALA A 73 -9.41 18.36 -25.20
N GLY A 74 -9.88 17.31 -25.87
CA GLY A 74 -10.77 17.48 -27.01
C GLY A 74 -12.04 18.20 -26.56
N MET A 75 -12.65 19.03 -27.43
CA MET A 75 -13.89 19.74 -27.14
C MET A 75 -14.98 18.73 -26.72
N GLY A 76 -15.39 18.77 -25.44
CA GLY A 76 -16.50 18.00 -24.88
C GLY A 76 -16.30 17.27 -23.56
N GLU A 77 -15.08 16.93 -23.13
CA GLU A 77 -14.84 16.31 -21.82
C GLU A 77 -14.59 17.35 -20.72
N THR A 78 -15.22 17.15 -19.56
CA THR A 78 -14.91 17.95 -18.37
C THR A 78 -13.57 17.52 -17.77
N GLN A 79 -12.84 18.42 -17.10
CA GLN A 79 -11.58 18.11 -16.43
C GLN A 79 -11.71 16.89 -15.50
N ILE A 80 -12.84 16.74 -14.81
CA ILE A 80 -13.12 15.60 -13.92
C ILE A 80 -13.19 14.26 -14.69
N GLU A 81 -13.75 14.26 -15.90
CA GLU A 81 -13.82 13.04 -16.71
C GLU A 81 -12.44 12.59 -17.17
N ILE A 82 -11.61 13.55 -17.55
CA ILE A 82 -10.21 13.32 -17.88
C ILE A 82 -9.46 12.72 -16.68
N ASP A 83 -9.59 13.34 -15.49
CA ASP A 83 -8.94 12.87 -14.27
C ASP A 83 -9.40 11.47 -13.89
N ARG A 84 -10.70 11.18 -13.97
CA ARG A 84 -11.25 9.85 -13.75
C ARG A 84 -10.70 8.81 -14.72
N ARG A 85 -10.58 9.18 -16.00
CA ARG A 85 -10.02 8.31 -17.04
C ARG A 85 -8.54 8.00 -16.73
N LEU A 86 -7.75 9.01 -16.38
CA LEU A 86 -6.35 8.85 -16.03
C LEU A 86 -6.17 7.92 -14.81
N ILE A 87 -6.98 8.10 -13.76
CA ILE A 87 -6.93 7.24 -12.57
C ILE A 87 -7.37 5.82 -12.89
N ARG A 88 -8.42 5.60 -13.68
CA ARG A 88 -8.83 4.25 -14.12
C ARG A 88 -7.71 3.56 -14.91
N ASN A 89 -7.07 4.28 -15.81
CA ASN A 89 -5.92 3.75 -16.56
C ASN A 89 -4.76 3.39 -15.63
N ARG A 90 -4.50 4.21 -14.60
CA ARG A 90 -3.49 3.93 -13.59
C ARG A 90 -3.82 2.67 -12.78
N ILE A 91 -5.07 2.54 -12.31
CA ILE A 91 -5.57 1.35 -11.62
C ILE A 91 -5.38 0.09 -12.48
N THR A 92 -5.78 0.13 -13.74
CA THR A 92 -5.63 -1.00 -14.67
C THR A 92 -4.16 -1.40 -14.84
N ARG A 93 -3.27 -0.41 -14.96
CA ARG A 93 -1.82 -0.65 -15.09
C ARG A 93 -1.23 -1.27 -13.83
N LEU A 94 -1.60 -0.77 -12.64
CA LEU A 94 -1.15 -1.30 -11.36
C LEU A 94 -1.65 -2.73 -11.13
N LYS A 95 -2.89 -3.05 -11.49
CA LYS A 95 -3.43 -4.43 -11.43
C LYS A 95 -2.63 -5.40 -12.32
N LYS A 96 -2.29 -5.00 -13.53
CA LYS A 96 -1.44 -5.81 -14.40
C LYS A 96 -0.04 -6.03 -13.82
N GLU A 97 0.53 -4.99 -13.20
CA GLU A 97 1.84 -5.08 -12.56
C GLU A 97 1.82 -6.02 -11.33
N LEU A 98 0.78 -5.96 -10.50
CA LEU A 98 0.60 -6.89 -9.38
C LEU A 98 0.48 -8.33 -9.84
N ASN A 99 -0.33 -8.61 -10.85
CA ASN A 99 -0.46 -9.96 -11.39
C ASN A 99 0.89 -10.50 -11.87
N ARG A 100 1.71 -9.67 -12.53
CA ARG A 100 3.06 -10.06 -12.94
C ARG A 100 3.96 -10.39 -11.75
N ILE A 101 3.92 -9.57 -10.69
CA ILE A 101 4.70 -9.81 -9.47
C ILE A 101 4.25 -11.12 -8.79
N GLU A 102 2.93 -11.39 -8.76
CA GLU A 102 2.39 -12.65 -8.23
C GLU A 102 2.87 -13.87 -9.02
N GLU A 103 2.88 -13.79 -10.35
CA GLU A 103 3.38 -14.87 -11.21
C GLU A 103 4.87 -15.13 -10.98
N GLU A 104 5.68 -14.07 -10.91
CA GLU A 104 7.10 -14.16 -10.58
C GLU A 104 7.32 -14.81 -9.21
N ARG A 105 6.51 -14.45 -8.19
CA ARG A 105 6.54 -15.07 -6.85
C ARG A 105 6.14 -16.54 -6.87
N LYS A 106 5.10 -16.92 -7.60
CA LYS A 106 4.70 -18.33 -7.74
C LYS A 106 5.83 -19.19 -8.28
N VAL A 107 6.53 -18.71 -9.30
CA VAL A 107 7.70 -19.41 -9.86
C VAL A 107 8.82 -19.53 -8.82
N GLN A 108 9.12 -18.46 -8.09
CA GLN A 108 10.16 -18.47 -7.05
C GLN A 108 9.79 -19.35 -5.85
N SER A 109 8.52 -19.40 -5.48
CA SER A 109 8.04 -20.17 -4.32
C SER A 109 7.81 -21.66 -4.65
N SER A 110 7.70 -22.03 -5.91
CA SER A 110 7.45 -23.44 -6.33
C SER A 110 8.53 -24.40 -5.84
N ARG A 111 9.76 -23.93 -5.67
CA ARG A 111 10.87 -24.72 -5.12
C ARG A 111 10.81 -24.95 -3.60
N ARG A 112 9.87 -24.29 -2.90
CA ARG A 112 9.74 -24.31 -1.43
C ARG A 112 8.41 -24.92 -0.95
N ILE A 113 7.73 -25.68 -1.81
CA ILE A 113 6.39 -26.21 -1.52
C ILE A 113 6.40 -27.24 -0.38
N SER A 114 7.54 -27.90 -0.13
CA SER A 114 7.69 -28.92 0.90
C SER A 114 8.04 -28.37 2.29
N GLU A 115 8.34 -27.08 2.43
CA GLU A 115 8.74 -26.50 3.71
C GLU A 115 7.52 -26.10 4.56
N PHE A 116 7.54 -26.46 5.84
CA PHE A 116 6.48 -26.05 6.78
C PHE A 116 6.54 -24.55 7.01
N ARG A 117 5.38 -23.87 6.92
CA ARG A 117 5.29 -22.41 7.00
C ARG A 117 4.48 -21.98 8.20
N VAL A 118 5.04 -21.03 8.96
CA VAL A 118 4.40 -20.41 10.11
C VAL A 118 4.30 -18.91 9.87
N SER A 119 3.14 -18.32 10.09
CA SER A 119 2.92 -16.88 9.99
C SER A 119 2.55 -16.30 11.35
N LEU A 120 3.21 -15.21 11.74
CA LEU A 120 2.88 -14.46 12.94
C LEU A 120 1.73 -13.50 12.61
N VAL A 121 0.58 -13.68 13.25
CA VAL A 121 -0.63 -12.89 13.00
C VAL A 121 -1.09 -12.24 14.31
N GLY A 122 -1.53 -10.98 14.23
CA GLY A 122 -2.03 -10.24 15.39
C GLY A 122 -2.15 -8.75 15.09
N TYR A 123 -2.67 -7.98 16.04
CA TYR A 123 -2.84 -6.54 15.90
C TYR A 123 -1.51 -5.81 15.62
N THR A 124 -1.62 -4.64 15.00
CA THR A 124 -0.48 -3.73 14.85
C THR A 124 0.07 -3.38 16.24
N ASN A 125 1.39 -3.31 16.35
CA ASN A 125 2.10 -3.04 17.62
C ASN A 125 1.89 -4.10 18.72
N ALA A 126 1.54 -5.34 18.38
CA ALA A 126 1.40 -6.46 19.33
C ALA A 126 2.73 -7.20 19.60
N GLY A 127 3.85 -6.71 19.11
CA GLY A 127 5.16 -7.33 19.32
C GLY A 127 5.51 -8.46 18.33
N LYS A 128 4.79 -8.64 17.23
CA LYS A 128 5.05 -9.70 16.22
C LYS A 128 6.50 -9.65 15.70
N SER A 129 6.94 -8.50 15.23
CA SER A 129 8.29 -8.31 14.68
C SER A 129 9.37 -8.44 15.75
N THR A 130 9.07 -8.08 16.99
CA THR A 130 9.98 -8.31 18.14
C THR A 130 10.16 -9.80 18.39
N LEU A 131 9.06 -10.56 18.42
CA LEU A 131 9.08 -12.01 18.56
C LEU A 131 9.81 -12.66 17.37
N PHE A 132 9.54 -12.20 16.16
CA PHE A 132 10.19 -12.68 14.94
C PHE A 132 11.72 -12.50 15.03
N ASN A 133 12.21 -11.33 15.45
CA ASN A 133 13.64 -11.08 15.64
C ASN A 133 14.24 -11.97 16.70
N ALA A 134 13.55 -12.15 17.84
CA ALA A 134 14.01 -13.02 18.91
C ALA A 134 14.14 -14.49 18.48
N LEU A 135 13.23 -14.99 17.65
CA LEU A 135 13.24 -16.35 17.14
C LEU A 135 14.28 -16.57 16.03
N THR A 136 14.44 -15.59 15.14
CA THR A 136 15.26 -15.76 13.92
C THR A 136 16.67 -15.20 14.06
N GLY A 137 16.96 -14.48 15.14
CA GLY A 137 18.25 -13.79 15.34
C GLY A 137 18.52 -12.69 14.32
N THR A 138 17.46 -12.14 13.69
CA THR A 138 17.57 -11.09 12.67
C THR A 138 17.18 -9.72 13.22
N ASP A 139 17.72 -8.67 12.62
CA ASP A 139 17.38 -7.27 12.94
C ASP A 139 16.34 -6.73 11.91
N VAL A 140 15.13 -7.27 11.93
CA VAL A 140 14.03 -6.62 11.23
C VAL A 140 13.68 -5.33 11.96
N TYR A 141 13.46 -4.27 11.23
CA TYR A 141 13.11 -2.97 11.79
C TYR A 141 11.87 -3.07 12.69
N VAL A 142 12.07 -2.86 13.97
CA VAL A 142 11.02 -2.83 14.99
C VAL A 142 10.91 -1.40 15.52
N LYS A 143 9.72 -0.87 15.54
CA LYS A 143 9.44 0.44 16.13
C LYS A 143 8.10 0.39 16.84
N ASP A 144 8.02 1.06 17.99
CA ASP A 144 6.77 1.22 18.74
C ASP A 144 5.84 2.23 18.04
N GLU A 145 5.43 1.86 16.84
CA GLU A 145 4.54 2.65 15.98
C GLU A 145 3.53 1.74 15.28
N LEU A 146 2.31 2.26 15.11
CA LEU A 146 1.29 1.58 14.32
C LEU A 146 1.76 1.41 12.87
N PHE A 147 1.52 0.22 12.31
CA PHE A 147 1.91 -0.13 10.93
C PHE A 147 3.42 -0.01 10.68
N ALA A 148 4.26 -0.36 11.65
CA ALA A 148 5.72 -0.36 11.50
C ALA A 148 6.17 -1.36 10.43
N THR A 149 5.56 -2.54 10.39
CA THR A 149 5.76 -3.56 9.37
C THR A 149 4.67 -3.43 8.31
N LEU A 150 5.05 -3.32 7.05
CA LEU A 150 4.15 -3.37 5.88
C LEU A 150 4.54 -4.51 4.94
N ASP A 151 5.84 -4.69 4.74
CA ASP A 151 6.39 -5.75 3.89
C ASP A 151 6.58 -7.03 4.72
N THR A 152 6.02 -8.13 4.25
CA THR A 152 6.21 -9.43 4.90
C THR A 152 7.67 -9.89 4.77
N THR A 153 8.26 -10.24 5.89
CA THR A 153 9.61 -10.81 5.94
C THR A 153 9.53 -12.29 6.24
N VAL A 154 10.22 -13.12 5.45
CA VAL A 154 10.27 -14.57 5.63
C VAL A 154 11.70 -14.99 5.95
N ARG A 155 11.88 -15.82 6.98
CA ARG A 155 13.19 -16.40 7.39
C ARG A 155 13.04 -17.88 7.68
N ARG A 156 14.16 -18.59 7.54
CA ARG A 156 14.29 -19.96 8.00
C ARG A 156 14.60 -19.97 9.48
N LEU A 157 13.95 -20.86 10.19
CA LEU A 157 14.20 -21.15 11.59
C LEU A 157 14.49 -22.64 11.73
N ASN A 158 15.67 -22.96 12.25
CA ASN A 158 16.06 -24.33 12.56
C ASN A 158 15.54 -24.65 13.97
N LEU A 159 14.64 -25.61 14.08
CA LEU A 159 14.13 -26.08 15.37
C LEU A 159 15.04 -27.15 15.95
N ASP A 160 15.59 -28.02 15.07
CA ASP A 160 16.51 -29.11 15.39
C ASP A 160 17.42 -29.39 14.18
N VAL A 161 18.36 -30.34 14.34
CA VAL A 161 19.31 -30.76 13.28
C VAL A 161 18.61 -31.21 11.98
N SER A 162 17.32 -31.63 12.08
CA SER A 162 16.57 -32.20 10.95
C SER A 162 15.29 -31.45 10.59
N HIS A 163 14.92 -30.40 11.33
CA HIS A 163 13.64 -29.70 11.13
C HIS A 163 13.85 -28.20 10.89
N GLU A 164 13.63 -27.80 9.65
CA GLU A 164 13.59 -26.40 9.24
C GLU A 164 12.15 -25.95 8.99
N ILE A 165 11.80 -24.75 9.44
CA ILE A 165 10.52 -24.09 9.15
C ILE A 165 10.76 -22.72 8.54
N LEU A 166 9.82 -22.26 7.74
CA LEU A 166 9.76 -20.88 7.29
C LEU A 166 8.83 -20.09 8.21
N ILE A 167 9.37 -19.09 8.88
CA ILE A 167 8.57 -18.16 9.69
C ILE A 167 8.42 -16.84 8.94
N SER A 168 7.21 -16.26 8.97
CA SER A 168 6.91 -14.98 8.35
C SER A 168 6.34 -13.98 9.36
N ASP A 169 6.88 -12.77 9.33
CA ASP A 169 6.29 -11.60 10.00
C ASP A 169 5.26 -10.96 9.08
N THR A 170 4.10 -10.61 9.62
CA THR A 170 2.99 -9.98 8.86
C THR A 170 2.63 -8.62 9.46
N VAL A 171 1.81 -7.88 8.74
CA VAL A 171 1.30 -6.55 9.16
C VAL A 171 0.47 -6.64 10.44
#